data_4867c3ebd23c44189d834939e06c042f
#
_entry.id   4867c3ebd23c44189d834939e06c042f
#
_cell.length_a   1.000
_cell.length_b   1.000
_cell.length_c   1.000
_cell.angle_alpha   90.00
_cell.angle_beta   90.00
_cell.angle_gamma   90.00
#
_symmetry.space_group_name_H-M   'P 1'
#
loop_
_entity.id
_entity.type
_entity.pdbx_description
1 polymer ?
#
loop_
_entity_poly.entity_id
_entity_poly.type
_entity_poly.pdbx_seq_one_letter_code
_entity_poly.pdbx_strand_id
1 'polypeptide(L)'
;VVERGSGEKSCLRVYEDSQKHPHEREISAAMKRLVMDLPKVGFVQGHGMRDIWKTGDLDYYNFAHNKIFRYSLLNQGFDVTALTLDQDVPEDVNVLVIAEMKTPFSDEELERLNRYIERGGNLLIAGDAERQEVMNPVVAPFGVKFLPGRLVQSGEHVANLIVGNVTRESCDLNYMFRDM
;
A
#
# COMPACT_ATOMS: atom_id res chain seq x y z
N VAL A 1 -20.07 10.30 -16.44
CA VAL A 1 -19.81 11.42 -15.54
C VAL A 1 -20.84 11.37 -14.43
N VAL A 2 -20.38 11.51 -13.18
CA VAL A 2 -21.22 11.71 -12.00
C VAL A 2 -21.15 13.18 -11.64
N GLU A 3 -22.28 13.80 -11.39
CA GLU A 3 -22.36 15.24 -11.08
C GLU A 3 -23.13 15.42 -9.76
N ARG A 4 -22.58 16.26 -8.89
CA ARG A 4 -23.24 16.70 -7.64
C ARG A 4 -24.15 17.87 -7.93
N GLY A 5 -25.18 18.07 -7.12
CA GLY A 5 -26.09 19.22 -7.24
C GLY A 5 -25.43 20.60 -7.18
N SER A 6 -24.20 20.69 -6.66
CA SER A 6 -23.35 21.88 -6.69
C SER A 6 -22.67 22.14 -8.06
N GLY A 7 -22.79 21.21 -9.02
CA GLY A 7 -22.14 21.30 -10.33
C GLY A 7 -20.76 20.66 -10.41
N GLU A 8 -20.21 20.14 -9.32
CA GLU A 8 -18.97 19.39 -9.30
C GLU A 8 -19.10 18.07 -10.04
N LYS A 9 -18.09 17.68 -10.80
CA LYS A 9 -18.13 16.50 -11.67
C LYS A 9 -16.98 15.54 -11.39
N SER A 10 -17.28 14.25 -11.37
CA SER A 10 -16.31 13.17 -11.38
C SER A 10 -16.51 12.27 -12.58
N CYS A 11 -15.41 11.86 -13.22
CA CYS A 11 -15.46 11.02 -14.41
C CYS A 11 -15.29 9.55 -14.04
N LEU A 12 -16.23 8.72 -14.48
CA LEU A 12 -16.03 7.28 -14.55
C LEU A 12 -15.16 6.97 -15.76
N ARG A 13 -14.07 6.24 -15.56
CA ARG A 13 -13.19 5.81 -16.63
C ARG A 13 -13.71 4.54 -17.27
N VAL A 14 -13.55 4.43 -18.59
CA VAL A 14 -13.79 3.20 -19.36
C VAL A 14 -12.41 2.60 -19.66
N TYR A 15 -12.25 1.33 -19.38
CA TYR A 15 -10.99 0.61 -19.55
C TYR A 15 -11.06 -0.31 -20.78
N GLU A 16 -9.92 -0.55 -21.41
CA GLU A 16 -9.78 -1.45 -22.56
C GLU A 16 -9.58 -2.92 -22.13
N ASP A 17 -10.19 -3.32 -21.05
CA ASP A 17 -10.19 -4.70 -20.59
C ASP A 17 -11.48 -5.43 -21.05
N SER A 18 -11.60 -6.70 -20.74
CA SER A 18 -12.77 -7.51 -21.04
C SER A 18 -14.06 -6.99 -20.40
N GLN A 19 -13.95 -6.12 -19.40
CA GLN A 19 -15.06 -5.56 -18.65
C GLN A 19 -15.21 -4.07 -18.95
N LYS A 20 -15.97 -3.74 -19.96
CA LYS A 20 -16.20 -2.35 -20.41
C LYS A 20 -17.13 -1.54 -19.49
N HIS A 21 -17.89 -2.20 -18.63
CA HIS A 21 -18.80 -1.52 -17.70
C HIS A 21 -18.11 -1.20 -16.38
N PRO A 22 -18.39 -0.05 -15.75
CA PRO A 22 -17.86 0.28 -14.43
C PRO A 22 -18.42 -0.68 -13.38
N HIS A 23 -17.56 -1.10 -12.46
CA HIS A 23 -17.95 -1.86 -11.28
C HIS A 23 -18.48 -0.92 -10.18
N GLU A 24 -19.21 -1.48 -9.23
CA GLU A 24 -19.70 -0.75 -8.07
C GLU A 24 -18.61 0.05 -7.35
N ARG A 25 -17.42 -0.54 -7.16
CA ARG A 25 -16.27 0.13 -6.54
C ARG A 25 -15.83 1.40 -7.28
N GLU A 26 -15.87 1.41 -8.62
CA GLU A 26 -15.49 2.56 -9.43
C GLU A 26 -16.55 3.66 -9.37
N ILE A 27 -17.82 3.28 -9.35
CA ILE A 27 -18.93 4.20 -9.14
C ILE A 27 -18.82 4.80 -7.74
N SER A 28 -18.61 3.98 -6.72
CA SER A 28 -18.42 4.42 -5.34
C SER A 28 -17.21 5.35 -5.17
N ALA A 29 -16.09 5.05 -5.84
CA ALA A 29 -14.92 5.92 -5.83
C ALA A 29 -15.20 7.28 -6.49
N ALA A 30 -15.94 7.30 -7.60
CA ALA A 30 -16.33 8.54 -8.27
C ALA A 30 -17.30 9.37 -7.40
N MET A 31 -18.21 8.72 -6.69
CA MET A 31 -19.13 9.40 -5.76
C MET A 31 -18.40 9.95 -4.54
N LYS A 32 -17.49 9.17 -3.94
CA LYS A 32 -16.66 9.62 -2.81
C LYS A 32 -15.91 10.90 -3.12
N ARG A 33 -15.29 11.00 -4.31
CA ARG A 33 -14.58 12.21 -4.76
C ARG A 33 -15.42 13.48 -4.80
N LEU A 34 -16.73 13.33 -4.89
CA LEU A 34 -17.65 14.48 -4.92
C LEU A 34 -18.15 14.90 -3.56
N VAL A 35 -18.01 14.06 -2.53
CA VAL A 35 -18.68 14.27 -1.25
C VAL A 35 -17.76 14.32 -0.04
N MET A 36 -16.51 13.87 -0.19
CA MET A 36 -15.54 13.80 0.90
C MET A 36 -14.09 13.87 0.40
N ASP A 37 -13.19 14.24 1.28
CA ASP A 37 -11.76 14.09 1.06
C ASP A 37 -11.41 12.60 1.02
N LEU A 38 -10.63 12.24 -0.01
CA LEU A 38 -10.24 10.83 -0.17
C LEU A 38 -9.14 10.44 0.83
N PRO A 39 -9.18 9.18 1.32
CA PRO A 39 -8.06 8.66 2.10
C PRO A 39 -6.76 8.77 1.31
N LYS A 40 -5.73 9.33 1.95
CA LYS A 40 -4.43 9.58 1.33
C LYS A 40 -3.43 8.51 1.70
N VAL A 41 -2.82 7.90 0.68
CA VAL A 41 -1.73 6.92 0.81
C VAL A 41 -0.41 7.60 0.50
N GLY A 42 0.45 7.69 1.50
CA GLY A 42 1.80 8.25 1.38
C GLY A 42 2.83 7.14 1.11
N PHE A 43 3.58 7.26 0.04
CA PHE A 43 4.68 6.35 -0.25
C PHE A 43 5.99 7.01 0.16
N VAL A 44 6.72 6.37 1.08
CA VAL A 44 8.05 6.83 1.47
C VAL A 44 9.01 6.67 0.29
N GLN A 45 9.73 7.71 -0.01
CA GLN A 45 10.75 7.76 -1.06
C GLN A 45 12.15 7.91 -0.46
N GLY A 46 13.17 7.64 -1.24
CA GLY A 46 14.54 7.58 -0.75
C GLY A 46 14.94 6.16 -0.39
N HIS A 47 16.10 5.98 0.18
CA HIS A 47 16.65 4.69 0.65
C HIS A 47 16.64 3.55 -0.38
N GLY A 48 16.59 3.91 -1.69
CA GLY A 48 16.49 2.95 -2.79
C GLY A 48 15.14 2.22 -2.88
N MET A 49 14.10 2.77 -2.25
CA MET A 49 12.73 2.26 -2.31
C MET A 49 12.13 2.40 -3.72
N ARG A 50 11.02 1.73 -3.91
CA ARG A 50 10.25 1.79 -5.16
C ARG A 50 9.63 3.15 -5.37
N ASP A 51 9.66 3.62 -6.60
CA ASP A 51 9.20 4.96 -6.99
C ASP A 51 7.79 4.90 -7.57
N ILE A 52 6.90 5.76 -7.08
CA ILE A 52 5.51 5.84 -7.57
C ILE A 52 5.39 6.58 -8.90
N TRP A 53 6.43 7.25 -9.37
CA TRP A 53 6.45 8.01 -10.62
C TRP A 53 7.08 7.25 -11.78
N LYS A 54 7.78 6.16 -11.50
CA LYS A 54 8.44 5.32 -12.50
C LYS A 54 7.58 4.14 -12.91
N THR A 55 7.74 3.73 -14.18
CA THR A 55 6.96 2.64 -14.81
C THR A 55 7.76 1.34 -14.96
N GLY A 56 8.88 1.20 -14.27
CA GLY A 56 9.66 -0.04 -14.26
C GLY A 56 8.91 -1.20 -13.59
N ASP A 57 9.33 -2.42 -13.87
CA ASP A 57 8.71 -3.63 -13.32
C ASP A 57 8.71 -3.68 -11.78
N LEU A 58 9.66 -2.97 -11.18
CA LEU A 58 9.81 -2.86 -9.73
C LEU A 58 9.32 -1.53 -9.16
N ASP A 59 8.62 -0.72 -9.95
CA ASP A 59 8.12 0.58 -9.53
C ASP A 59 6.60 0.59 -9.39
N TYR A 60 6.08 1.58 -8.66
CA TYR A 60 4.68 1.57 -8.24
C TYR A 60 3.78 2.51 -9.01
N TYR A 61 4.20 3.05 -10.17
CA TYR A 61 3.35 3.91 -10.97
C TYR A 61 1.99 3.28 -11.30
N ASN A 62 2.00 2.05 -11.79
CA ASN A 62 0.77 1.35 -12.15
C ASN A 62 -0.13 1.12 -10.92
N PHE A 63 0.44 0.72 -9.81
CA PHE A 63 -0.31 0.50 -8.58
C PHE A 63 -0.83 1.80 -7.97
N ALA A 64 -0.01 2.85 -7.95
CA ALA A 64 -0.33 4.10 -7.27
C ALA A 64 -1.33 4.96 -8.05
N HIS A 65 -0.98 5.43 -9.24
CA HIS A 65 -1.77 6.45 -9.90
C HIS A 65 -1.89 6.34 -11.43
N ASN A 66 -1.62 5.17 -12.00
CA ASN A 66 -1.88 4.97 -13.42
C ASN A 66 -3.38 5.04 -13.71
N LYS A 67 -3.79 6.08 -14.43
CA LYS A 67 -5.21 6.34 -14.74
C LYS A 67 -5.83 5.31 -15.65
N ILE A 68 -5.03 4.64 -16.50
CA ILE A 68 -5.52 3.61 -17.43
C ILE A 68 -5.52 2.21 -16.80
N PHE A 69 -4.88 2.02 -15.66
CA PHE A 69 -4.91 0.76 -14.92
C PHE A 69 -6.08 0.75 -13.94
N ARG A 70 -7.08 -0.08 -14.21
CA ARG A 70 -8.33 -0.18 -13.43
C ARG A 70 -8.10 -0.28 -11.91
N TYR A 71 -7.08 -1.04 -11.52
CA TYR A 71 -6.82 -1.38 -10.12
C TYR A 71 -5.84 -0.44 -9.42
N SER A 72 -5.43 0.66 -10.05
CA SER A 72 -4.62 1.67 -9.35
C SER A 72 -5.37 2.27 -8.18
N LEU A 73 -4.65 2.63 -7.12
CA LEU A 73 -5.22 3.29 -5.93
C LEU A 73 -6.05 4.51 -6.31
N LEU A 74 -5.55 5.32 -7.25
CA LEU A 74 -6.27 6.47 -7.76
C LEU A 74 -7.65 6.08 -8.30
N ASN A 75 -7.79 4.99 -9.03
CA ASN A 75 -9.06 4.54 -9.60
C ASN A 75 -9.96 3.85 -8.57
N GLN A 76 -9.40 3.42 -7.45
CA GLN A 76 -10.13 2.82 -6.33
C GLN A 76 -10.59 3.84 -5.27
N GLY A 77 -10.38 5.13 -5.51
CA GLY A 77 -10.88 6.19 -4.62
C GLY A 77 -9.92 6.54 -3.48
N PHE A 78 -8.63 6.46 -3.74
CA PHE A 78 -7.58 6.96 -2.85
C PHE A 78 -6.84 8.12 -3.51
N ASP A 79 -6.34 9.02 -2.69
CA ASP A 79 -5.29 9.95 -3.09
C ASP A 79 -3.92 9.35 -2.79
N VAL A 80 -2.93 9.71 -3.61
CA VAL A 80 -1.58 9.17 -3.49
C VAL A 80 -0.57 10.29 -3.48
N THR A 81 0.39 10.21 -2.57
CA THR A 81 1.48 11.18 -2.48
C THR A 81 2.82 10.47 -2.24
N ALA A 82 3.90 11.05 -2.75
CA ALA A 82 5.25 10.69 -2.36
C ALA A 82 5.70 11.60 -1.22
N LEU A 83 6.44 11.06 -0.28
CA LEU A 83 7.01 11.82 0.83
C LEU A 83 8.35 11.21 1.26
N THR A 84 9.15 11.99 1.97
CA THR A 84 10.35 11.51 2.66
C THR A 84 10.16 11.66 4.16
N LEU A 85 10.98 10.97 4.94
CA LEU A 85 10.98 11.13 6.40
C LEU A 85 11.96 12.23 6.88
N ASP A 86 12.38 13.14 5.98
CA ASP A 86 13.13 14.35 6.37
C ASP A 86 12.30 15.30 7.24
N GLN A 87 10.98 15.16 7.18
CA GLN A 87 10.01 15.90 7.97
C GLN A 87 8.98 14.94 8.56
N ASP A 88 8.20 15.41 9.52
CA ASP A 88 7.10 14.61 10.06
C ASP A 88 6.08 14.28 8.97
N VAL A 89 5.52 13.08 9.07
CA VAL A 89 4.47 12.63 8.13
C VAL A 89 3.25 13.55 8.29
N PRO A 90 2.73 14.15 7.21
CA PRO A 90 1.56 15.03 7.27
C PRO A 90 0.35 14.37 7.93
N GLU A 91 -0.47 15.17 8.63
CA GLU A 91 -1.63 14.65 9.37
C GLU A 91 -2.71 14.04 8.46
N ASP A 92 -2.78 14.51 7.22
CA ASP A 92 -3.74 14.04 6.22
C ASP A 92 -3.34 12.72 5.53
N VAL A 93 -2.17 12.17 5.86
CA VAL A 93 -1.74 10.84 5.39
C VAL A 93 -2.36 9.77 6.27
N ASN A 94 -3.27 8.99 5.69
CA ASN A 94 -4.01 7.93 6.39
C ASN A 94 -3.28 6.60 6.42
N VAL A 95 -2.49 6.30 5.38
CA VAL A 95 -1.68 5.09 5.27
C VAL A 95 -0.30 5.46 4.77
N LEU A 96 0.74 4.94 5.40
CA LEU A 96 2.12 5.10 5.00
C LEU A 96 2.65 3.77 4.44
N VAL A 97 3.21 3.82 3.23
CA VAL A 97 3.80 2.66 2.55
C VAL A 97 5.32 2.76 2.62
N ILE A 98 5.94 1.73 3.18
CA ILE A 98 7.40 1.54 3.23
C ILE A 98 7.71 0.25 2.49
N ALA A 99 8.36 0.35 1.32
CA ALA A 99 8.55 -0.79 0.45
C ALA A 99 10.00 -0.95 0.00
N GLU A 100 10.56 -2.11 0.34
CA GLU A 100 11.85 -2.61 -0.18
C GLU A 100 13.02 -1.63 0.00
N MET A 101 13.23 -1.15 1.20
CA MET A 101 14.39 -0.32 1.55
C MET A 101 15.70 -1.02 1.24
N LYS A 102 16.64 -0.29 0.64
CA LYS A 102 18.00 -0.77 0.37
C LYS A 102 19.03 -0.24 1.36
N THR A 103 18.76 0.89 1.98
CA THR A 103 19.58 1.47 3.04
C THR A 103 18.69 1.77 4.26
N PRO A 104 19.20 1.65 5.49
CA PRO A 104 18.42 1.88 6.69
C PRO A 104 18.00 3.35 6.83
N PHE A 105 16.94 3.59 7.56
CA PHE A 105 16.61 4.92 8.05
C PHE A 105 17.63 5.42 9.07
N SER A 106 17.82 6.71 9.15
CA SER A 106 18.52 7.35 10.26
C SER A 106 17.69 7.29 11.56
N ASP A 107 18.32 7.58 12.67
CA ASP A 107 17.63 7.61 13.97
C ASP A 107 16.52 8.68 13.96
N GLU A 108 16.74 9.84 13.36
CA GLU A 108 15.75 10.91 13.24
C GLU A 108 14.56 10.51 12.37
N GLU A 109 14.79 9.76 11.29
CA GLU A 109 13.72 9.23 10.43
C GLU A 109 12.89 8.18 11.15
N LEU A 110 13.54 7.30 11.92
CA LEU A 110 12.85 6.32 12.78
C LEU A 110 12.02 7.00 13.87
N GLU A 111 12.52 8.08 14.49
CA GLU A 111 11.75 8.86 15.46
C GLU A 111 10.49 9.49 14.82
N ARG A 112 10.60 10.02 13.60
CA ARG A 112 9.43 10.56 12.87
C ARG A 112 8.42 9.48 12.51
N LEU A 113 8.92 8.31 12.08
CA LEU A 113 8.07 7.15 11.85
C LEU A 113 7.36 6.72 13.14
N ASN A 114 8.06 6.67 14.25
CA ASN A 114 7.47 6.33 15.55
C ASN A 114 6.38 7.32 15.96
N ARG A 115 6.59 8.62 15.78
CA ARG A 115 5.53 9.63 16.00
C ARG A 115 4.29 9.40 15.14
N TYR A 116 4.48 8.99 13.89
CA TYR A 116 3.37 8.62 13.02
C TYR A 116 2.62 7.38 13.54
N ILE A 117 3.33 6.36 14.03
CA ILE A 117 2.76 5.16 14.63
C ILE A 117 1.99 5.50 15.92
N GLU A 118 2.58 6.28 16.81
CA GLU A 118 2.00 6.67 18.10
C GLU A 118 0.69 7.45 17.94
N ARG A 119 0.56 8.26 16.90
CA ARG A 119 -0.71 8.95 16.59
C ARG A 119 -1.78 8.05 15.95
N GLY A 120 -1.51 6.75 15.79
CA GLY A 120 -2.43 5.77 15.21
C GLY A 120 -2.39 5.69 13.69
N GLY A 121 -1.27 6.05 13.05
CA GLY A 121 -1.08 5.94 11.60
C GLY A 121 -1.07 4.49 11.13
N ASN A 122 -1.68 4.22 9.98
CA ASN A 122 -1.69 2.89 9.38
C ASN A 122 -0.46 2.68 8.49
N LEU A 123 0.12 1.48 8.54
CA LEU A 123 1.33 1.13 7.80
C LEU A 123 1.10 -0.06 6.87
N LEU A 124 1.67 0.04 5.69
CA LEU A 124 1.91 -1.09 4.80
C LEU A 124 3.43 -1.22 4.63
N ILE A 125 3.99 -2.30 5.15
CA ILE A 125 5.43 -2.55 5.10
C ILE A 125 5.68 -3.78 4.23
N ALA A 126 6.44 -3.61 3.16
CA ALA A 126 6.90 -4.69 2.28
C ALA A 126 8.42 -4.79 2.36
N GLY A 127 8.90 -5.91 2.86
CA GLY A 127 10.33 -6.19 2.99
C GLY A 127 10.84 -7.21 1.99
N ASP A 128 12.09 -7.08 1.57
CA ASP A 128 12.81 -8.10 0.82
C ASP A 128 13.42 -9.13 1.79
N ALA A 129 13.31 -10.40 1.43
CA ALA A 129 13.81 -11.53 2.22
C ALA A 129 15.33 -11.51 2.48
N GLU A 130 16.09 -10.74 1.69
CA GLU A 130 17.55 -10.63 1.81
C GLU A 130 17.98 -9.33 2.53
N ARG A 131 17.03 -8.52 3.03
CA ARG A 131 17.28 -7.20 3.62
C ARG A 131 16.71 -7.03 5.03
N GLN A 132 16.65 -8.12 5.78
CA GLN A 132 16.12 -8.14 7.16
C GLN A 132 16.78 -7.10 8.06
N GLU A 133 18.11 -6.92 7.93
CA GLU A 133 18.87 -5.99 8.78
C GLU A 133 18.42 -4.54 8.58
N VAL A 134 18.07 -4.19 7.33
CA VAL A 134 17.56 -2.85 6.99
C VAL A 134 16.12 -2.66 7.45
N MET A 135 15.28 -3.71 7.32
CA MET A 135 13.85 -3.64 7.60
C MET A 135 13.49 -3.85 9.08
N ASN A 136 14.30 -4.59 9.82
CA ASN A 136 14.00 -4.95 11.21
C ASN A 136 13.85 -3.73 12.15
N PRO A 137 14.62 -2.65 12.04
CA PRO A 137 14.38 -1.46 12.85
C PRO A 137 12.99 -0.84 12.64
N VAL A 138 12.45 -0.93 11.42
CA VAL A 138 11.12 -0.39 11.07
C VAL A 138 9.98 -1.19 11.71
N VAL A 139 10.14 -2.50 11.83
CA VAL A 139 9.10 -3.40 12.38
C VAL A 139 9.27 -3.72 13.86
N ALA A 140 10.42 -3.38 14.44
CA ALA A 140 10.73 -3.63 15.84
C ALA A 140 9.69 -3.07 16.83
N PRO A 141 9.10 -1.86 16.63
CA PRO A 141 8.07 -1.32 17.49
C PRO A 141 6.81 -2.20 17.61
N PHE A 142 6.57 -3.07 16.62
CA PHE A 142 5.42 -4.01 16.62
C PHE A 142 5.76 -5.37 17.26
N GLY A 143 6.98 -5.56 17.78
CA GLY A 143 7.41 -6.84 18.35
C GLY A 143 7.60 -7.96 17.34
N VAL A 144 7.72 -7.63 16.03
CA VAL A 144 7.94 -8.58 14.95
C VAL A 144 9.29 -8.36 14.29
N LYS A 145 9.77 -9.37 13.56
CA LYS A 145 11.02 -9.27 12.79
C LYS A 145 10.95 -10.12 11.52
N PHE A 146 11.60 -9.66 10.49
CA PHE A 146 11.90 -10.46 9.31
C PHE A 146 13.01 -11.47 9.64
N LEU A 147 12.80 -12.72 9.29
CA LEU A 147 13.80 -13.79 9.46
C LEU A 147 14.61 -13.96 8.17
N PRO A 148 15.85 -14.43 8.26
CA PRO A 148 16.66 -14.75 7.09
C PRO A 148 16.09 -15.98 6.35
N GLY A 149 16.27 -15.99 5.03
CA GLY A 149 15.90 -17.10 4.17
C GLY A 149 14.51 -16.99 3.56
N ARG A 150 14.15 -18.01 2.81
CA ARG A 150 12.85 -18.14 2.15
C ARG A 150 12.16 -19.39 2.65
N LEU A 151 10.87 -19.28 2.93
CA LEU A 151 10.06 -20.47 3.14
C LEU A 151 9.79 -21.11 1.78
N VAL A 152 10.10 -22.42 1.68
CA VAL A 152 9.84 -23.21 0.49
C VAL A 152 9.06 -24.46 0.90
N GLN A 153 8.06 -24.81 0.11
CA GLN A 153 7.39 -26.09 0.27
C GLN A 153 8.17 -27.13 -0.53
N SER A 154 8.54 -28.24 0.10
CA SER A 154 9.13 -29.36 -0.63
C SER A 154 8.02 -30.08 -1.40
N GLY A 155 8.06 -30.03 -2.72
CA GLY A 155 7.09 -30.68 -3.61
C GLY A 155 7.59 -30.70 -5.04
N GLU A 156 7.18 -31.72 -5.80
CA GLU A 156 7.68 -31.95 -7.16
C GLU A 156 7.20 -30.90 -8.19
N HIS A 157 6.11 -30.20 -7.92
CA HIS A 157 5.45 -29.37 -8.93
C HIS A 157 5.44 -27.86 -8.69
N VAL A 158 5.55 -27.37 -7.44
CA VAL A 158 5.54 -25.93 -7.13
C VAL A 158 6.40 -25.65 -5.89
N ALA A 159 7.71 -25.75 -6.05
CA ALA A 159 8.67 -25.59 -4.95
C ALA A 159 8.61 -24.22 -4.22
N ASN A 160 8.05 -23.20 -4.87
CA ASN A 160 7.99 -21.83 -4.33
C ASN A 160 6.58 -21.42 -3.84
N LEU A 161 5.62 -22.34 -3.86
CA LEU A 161 4.28 -22.06 -3.35
C LEU A 161 4.26 -22.33 -1.84
N ILE A 162 4.04 -21.28 -1.05
CA ILE A 162 3.83 -21.38 0.38
C ILE A 162 2.32 -21.45 0.59
N VAL A 163 1.83 -22.58 1.07
CA VAL A 163 0.45 -22.66 1.58
C VAL A 163 0.46 -22.06 2.98
N GLY A 164 -0.10 -20.86 3.11
CA GLY A 164 -0.30 -20.23 4.41
C GLY A 164 -1.32 -21.03 5.23
N ASN A 165 -0.93 -21.45 6.43
CA ASN A 165 -1.88 -21.96 7.39
C ASN A 165 -2.57 -20.76 8.06
N VAL A 166 -3.82 -20.51 7.68
CA VAL A 166 -4.65 -19.51 8.36
C VAL A 166 -5.17 -20.13 9.65
N THR A 167 -4.71 -19.62 10.79
CA THR A 167 -5.15 -20.10 12.09
C THR A 167 -6.47 -19.45 12.50
N ARG A 168 -7.17 -20.07 13.46
CA ARG A 168 -8.41 -19.51 14.00
C ARG A 168 -8.19 -18.12 14.60
N GLU A 169 -7.06 -17.92 15.27
CA GLU A 169 -6.65 -16.62 15.83
C GLU A 169 -6.48 -15.56 14.74
N SER A 170 -5.90 -15.92 13.58
CA SER A 170 -5.80 -15.02 12.43
C SER A 170 -7.17 -14.63 11.87
N CYS A 171 -8.12 -15.59 11.83
CA CYS A 171 -9.50 -15.32 11.43
C CYS A 171 -10.23 -14.39 12.38
N ASP A 172 -9.95 -14.48 13.67
CA ASP A 172 -10.52 -13.60 14.69
C ASP A 172 -9.97 -12.18 14.62
N LEU A 173 -8.70 -12.03 14.20
CA LEU A 173 -8.05 -10.73 14.01
C LEU A 173 -8.51 -10.02 12.73
N ASN A 174 -8.82 -10.76 11.67
CA ASN A 174 -9.23 -10.17 10.41
C ASN A 174 -10.22 -11.06 9.67
N TYR A 175 -11.41 -10.52 9.41
CA TYR A 175 -12.47 -11.22 8.70
C TYR A 175 -12.08 -11.70 7.29
N MET A 176 -11.09 -11.06 6.65
CA MET A 176 -10.60 -11.46 5.33
C MET A 176 -10.03 -12.87 5.29
N PHE A 177 -9.61 -13.41 6.43
CA PHE A 177 -9.08 -14.76 6.52
C PHE A 177 -10.14 -15.83 6.80
N ARG A 178 -11.40 -15.46 6.97
CA ARG A 178 -12.47 -16.40 7.32
C ARG A 178 -12.87 -17.34 6.18
N ASP A 179 -12.64 -16.93 4.95
CA ASP A 179 -13.05 -17.64 3.74
C ASP A 179 -11.87 -18.29 3.01
N MET A 180 -10.68 -18.34 3.64
CA MET A 180 -9.49 -19.02 3.16
C MET A 180 -9.33 -20.38 3.85
#